data_15a0be5aa4ec5c4b0533237590a19bd6
#
_entry.id   15a0be5aa4ec5c4b0533237590a19bd6
#
_cell.length_a   1.000
_cell.length_b   1.000
_cell.length_c   1.000
_cell.angle_alpha   90.00
_cell.angle_beta   90.00
_cell.angle_gamma   90.00
#
_symmetry.space_group_name_H-M   'P 1'
#
loop_
_entity.id
_entity.type
_entity.pdbx_description
1 polymer ?
#
loop_
_entity_poly.entity_id
_entity_poly.type
_entity_poly.pdbx_seq_one_letter_code
_entity_poly.pdbx_strand_id
1 'polypeptide(L)'
;MSKHRSGDFLERILGGPVLWTGLVIMTLFAMGPFLWAFSASLKTRAELYATPITYIPTHPILSNYVEAWTSRLTPFSRFFANSLWVSSVTMVATIMISTSAGYALARFRFIGKNTLMLVFLATQMFPAVLLIAPLLSQWYALGLIDTYQALIYSNFSFTVPFTVWMLVGYFESIPRELEESAMIDGSTRFGAMLRIIVPLAAPGIAATAIFAFVSSWSELLFATTFTSSTNMRTLSAGLLYMAGQYEVQWGQLSAGVIISTVPVAILFTFLQKHLIKGLTAGALKG
;
A
#
# COMPACT_ATOMS: atom_id res chain seq x y z
N MET A 1 27.87 -16.36 36.84
CA MET A 1 26.82 -15.57 37.52
C MET A 1 26.75 -14.11 37.07
N SER A 2 26.99 -13.72 35.80
CA SER A 2 26.96 -12.30 35.39
C SER A 2 26.02 -11.97 34.21
N LYS A 3 25.30 -12.92 33.64
CA LYS A 3 24.39 -12.70 32.50
C LYS A 3 22.98 -12.19 32.86
N HIS A 4 22.58 -12.25 34.14
CA HIS A 4 21.23 -11.83 34.57
C HIS A 4 21.09 -10.32 34.87
N ARG A 5 22.19 -9.59 35.10
CA ARG A 5 22.11 -8.16 35.47
C ARG A 5 21.92 -7.19 34.30
N SER A 6 22.25 -7.59 33.06
CA SER A 6 22.09 -6.72 31.88
C SER A 6 20.65 -6.70 31.34
N GLY A 7 19.88 -7.77 31.54
CA GLY A 7 18.46 -7.82 31.17
C GLY A 7 17.60 -6.89 32.01
N ASP A 8 17.76 -6.94 33.33
CA ASP A 8 17.01 -6.09 34.27
C ASP A 8 17.28 -4.58 34.11
N PHE A 9 18.49 -4.21 33.69
CA PHE A 9 18.84 -2.81 33.45
C PHE A 9 18.18 -2.27 32.17
N LEU A 10 18.18 -3.08 31.10
CA LEU A 10 17.50 -2.74 29.84
C LEU A 10 15.97 -2.74 30.01
N GLU A 11 15.40 -3.67 30.74
CA GLU A 11 13.96 -3.67 31.06
C GLU A 11 13.55 -2.44 31.89
N ARG A 12 14.34 -2.00 32.84
CA ARG A 12 14.09 -0.78 33.62
C ARG A 12 14.19 0.49 32.76
N ILE A 13 15.15 0.54 31.82
CA ILE A 13 15.29 1.67 30.90
C ILE A 13 14.20 1.63 29.83
N LEU A 14 13.90 0.47 29.26
CA LEU A 14 12.89 0.31 28.22
C LEU A 14 11.45 0.34 28.76
N GLY A 15 11.23 0.04 30.02
CA GLY A 15 9.91 0.14 30.68
C GLY A 15 9.65 1.47 31.41
N GLY A 16 10.60 2.41 31.40
CA GLY A 16 10.54 3.64 32.17
C GLY A 16 10.19 4.89 31.34
N PRO A 17 10.29 6.08 31.96
CA PRO A 17 9.96 7.37 31.35
C PRO A 17 10.68 7.63 30.01
N VAL A 18 11.88 7.09 29.82
CA VAL A 18 12.69 7.25 28.60
C VAL A 18 11.99 6.60 27.39
N LEU A 19 11.44 5.39 27.55
CA LEU A 19 10.67 4.73 26.48
C LEU A 19 9.44 5.54 26.09
N TRP A 20 8.65 5.96 27.09
CA TRP A 20 7.46 6.77 26.84
C TRP A 20 7.79 8.10 26.19
N THR A 21 8.83 8.79 26.66
CA THR A 21 9.31 10.05 26.06
C THR A 21 9.74 9.81 24.61
N GLY A 22 10.53 8.76 24.35
CA GLY A 22 10.93 8.39 22.98
C GLY A 22 9.74 8.10 22.07
N LEU A 23 8.78 7.32 22.55
CA LEU A 23 7.55 7.02 21.78
C LEU A 23 6.73 8.27 21.48
N VAL A 24 6.57 9.18 22.46
CA VAL A 24 5.85 10.44 22.26
C VAL A 24 6.56 11.31 21.22
N ILE A 25 7.88 11.49 21.34
CA ILE A 25 8.66 12.28 20.37
C ILE A 25 8.54 11.68 18.96
N MET A 26 8.72 10.37 18.81
CA MET A 26 8.59 9.70 17.50
C MET A 26 7.18 9.83 16.94
N THR A 27 6.16 9.70 17.79
CA THR A 27 4.76 9.85 17.36
C THR A 27 4.47 11.28 16.91
N LEU A 28 4.89 12.29 17.66
CA LEU A 28 4.72 13.70 17.30
C LEU A 28 5.47 14.03 16.01
N PHE A 29 6.70 13.52 15.85
CA PHE A 29 7.47 13.70 14.63
C PHE A 29 6.78 13.06 13.41
N ALA A 30 6.31 11.82 13.54
CA ALA A 30 5.61 11.12 12.48
C ALA A 30 4.25 11.75 12.13
N MET A 31 3.53 12.25 13.14
CA MET A 31 2.23 12.92 12.97
C MET A 31 2.34 14.36 12.49
N GLY A 32 3.49 15.01 12.70
CA GLY A 32 3.71 16.42 12.40
C GLY A 32 3.26 16.86 11.00
N PRO A 33 3.71 16.20 9.92
CA PRO A 33 3.29 16.54 8.55
C PRO A 33 1.78 16.39 8.33
N PHE A 34 1.17 15.36 8.93
CA PHE A 34 -0.28 15.14 8.83
C PHE A 34 -1.08 16.21 9.59
N LEU A 35 -0.63 16.55 10.79
CA LEU A 35 -1.25 17.63 11.59
C LEU A 35 -1.12 18.99 10.89
N TRP A 36 0.02 19.24 10.26
CA TRP A 36 0.20 20.44 9.45
C TRP A 36 -0.71 20.48 8.24
N ALA A 37 -0.79 19.41 7.46
CA ALA A 37 -1.70 19.30 6.33
C ALA A 37 -3.16 19.45 6.76
N PHE A 38 -3.55 18.82 7.88
CA PHE A 38 -4.89 18.97 8.45
C PHE A 38 -5.17 20.42 8.88
N SER A 39 -4.24 21.05 9.58
CA SER A 39 -4.37 22.48 9.92
C SER A 39 -4.51 23.34 8.67
N ALA A 40 -3.64 23.17 7.68
CA ALA A 40 -3.64 23.91 6.43
C ALA A 40 -4.96 23.74 5.64
N SER A 41 -5.54 22.53 5.66
CA SER A 41 -6.81 22.26 4.97
C SER A 41 -8.00 23.02 5.54
N LEU A 42 -7.91 23.48 6.78
CA LEU A 42 -8.95 24.23 7.48
C LEU A 42 -8.74 25.75 7.46
N LYS A 43 -7.63 26.24 6.88
CA LYS A 43 -7.29 27.67 6.85
C LYS A 43 -7.85 28.37 5.61
N THR A 44 -8.16 29.64 5.79
CA THR A 44 -8.43 30.54 4.65
C THR A 44 -7.14 30.80 3.88
N ARG A 45 -7.26 31.21 2.63
CA ARG A 45 -6.10 31.58 1.81
C ARG A 45 -5.26 32.71 2.48
N ALA A 46 -5.93 33.73 3.01
CA ALA A 46 -5.26 34.83 3.71
C ALA A 46 -4.43 34.33 4.91
N GLU A 47 -4.96 33.38 5.66
CA GLU A 47 -4.27 32.82 6.83
C GLU A 47 -3.10 31.91 6.45
N LEU A 48 -3.16 31.19 5.32
CA LEU A 48 -2.07 30.37 4.82
C LEU A 48 -0.82 31.19 4.45
N TYR A 49 -0.99 32.43 4.04
CA TYR A 49 0.11 33.34 3.67
C TYR A 49 0.39 34.42 4.72
N ALA A 50 -0.29 34.39 5.87
CA ALA A 50 -0.09 35.36 6.94
C ALA A 50 1.27 35.21 7.61
N THR A 51 1.85 36.32 8.01
CA THR A 51 3.06 36.39 8.85
C THR A 51 2.74 37.16 10.14
N PRO A 52 3.00 36.58 11.33
CA PRO A 52 3.63 35.28 11.60
C PRO A 52 2.73 34.09 11.22
N ILE A 53 3.38 32.92 10.95
CA ILE A 53 2.65 31.69 10.61
C ILE A 53 1.82 31.23 11.80
N THR A 54 0.54 30.95 11.57
CA THR A 54 -0.34 30.32 12.56
C THR A 54 -0.28 28.81 12.43
N TYR A 55 -0.15 28.08 13.53
CA TYR A 55 -0.18 26.61 13.51
C TYR A 55 -1.61 26.05 13.63
N ILE A 56 -2.45 26.72 14.34
CA ILE A 56 -3.88 26.37 14.55
C ILE A 56 -4.72 27.37 13.78
N PRO A 57 -5.73 26.92 13.00
CA PRO A 57 -6.61 27.84 12.26
C PRO A 57 -7.37 28.74 13.25
N THR A 58 -7.35 30.05 12.98
CA THR A 58 -8.11 31.04 13.78
C THR A 58 -9.59 31.04 13.39
N HIS A 59 -9.87 30.82 12.10
CA HIS A 59 -11.22 30.73 11.56
C HIS A 59 -11.34 29.48 10.69
N PRO A 60 -11.56 28.29 11.32
CA PRO A 60 -11.58 27.03 10.55
C PRO A 60 -12.71 27.01 9.54
N ILE A 61 -12.37 26.66 8.29
CA ILE A 61 -13.31 26.57 7.17
C ILE A 61 -13.29 25.15 6.58
N LEU A 62 -14.44 24.68 6.09
CA LEU A 62 -14.56 23.42 5.37
C LEU A 62 -14.68 23.61 3.84
N SER A 63 -14.72 24.87 3.37
CA SER A 63 -14.87 25.17 1.95
C SER A 63 -13.76 24.54 1.11
N ASN A 64 -12.52 24.44 1.61
CA ASN A 64 -11.40 23.79 0.90
C ASN A 64 -11.71 22.34 0.52
N TYR A 65 -12.41 21.59 1.36
CA TYR A 65 -12.82 20.22 1.09
C TYR A 65 -13.89 20.15 0.00
N VAL A 66 -14.90 21.03 0.09
CA VAL A 66 -15.97 21.12 -0.91
C VAL A 66 -15.40 21.56 -2.25
N GLU A 67 -14.59 22.61 -2.26
CA GLU A 67 -13.97 23.15 -3.45
C GLU A 67 -13.02 22.14 -4.12
N ALA A 68 -12.17 21.45 -3.35
CA ALA A 68 -11.32 20.38 -3.90
C ALA A 68 -12.17 19.29 -4.57
N TRP A 69 -13.26 18.87 -3.91
CA TRP A 69 -14.10 17.77 -4.42
C TRP A 69 -14.92 18.15 -5.64
N THR A 70 -15.41 19.39 -5.72
CA THR A 70 -16.36 19.86 -6.76
C THR A 70 -15.69 20.66 -7.87
N SER A 71 -14.41 20.98 -7.77
CA SER A 71 -13.68 21.75 -8.77
C SER A 71 -13.77 21.11 -10.15
N ARG A 72 -14.11 21.92 -11.14
CA ARG A 72 -14.10 21.48 -12.57
C ARG A 72 -12.70 21.57 -13.19
N LEU A 73 -11.84 22.44 -12.68
CA LEU A 73 -10.48 22.64 -13.19
C LEU A 73 -9.53 21.55 -12.69
N THR A 74 -9.71 21.16 -11.44
CA THR A 74 -8.93 20.11 -10.76
C THR A 74 -9.90 19.09 -10.17
N PRO A 75 -10.48 18.18 -10.97
CA PRO A 75 -11.56 17.29 -10.52
C PRO A 75 -11.01 16.19 -9.58
N PHE A 76 -10.71 16.57 -8.34
CA PHE A 76 -10.14 15.67 -7.32
C PHE A 76 -11.00 14.43 -7.10
N SER A 77 -12.33 14.56 -7.09
CA SER A 77 -13.25 13.42 -6.98
C SER A 77 -13.01 12.38 -8.07
N ARG A 78 -12.68 12.81 -9.29
CA ARG A 78 -12.35 11.91 -10.40
C ARG A 78 -11.00 11.23 -10.19
N PHE A 79 -9.98 11.98 -9.78
CA PHE A 79 -8.67 11.44 -9.45
C PHE A 79 -8.73 10.39 -8.35
N PHE A 80 -9.51 10.67 -7.31
CA PHE A 80 -9.77 9.75 -6.21
C PHE A 80 -10.47 8.47 -6.69
N ALA A 81 -11.54 8.59 -7.47
CA ALA A 81 -12.27 7.44 -8.02
C ALA A 81 -11.38 6.59 -8.94
N ASN A 82 -10.56 7.22 -9.79
CA ASN A 82 -9.61 6.53 -10.67
C ASN A 82 -8.59 5.72 -9.86
N SER A 83 -7.97 6.33 -8.83
CA SER A 83 -7.04 5.61 -7.97
C SER A 83 -7.71 4.47 -7.22
N LEU A 84 -8.90 4.69 -6.67
CA LEU A 84 -9.63 3.65 -5.97
C LEU A 84 -9.91 2.45 -6.89
N TRP A 85 -10.33 2.72 -8.13
CA TRP A 85 -10.58 1.69 -9.13
C TRP A 85 -9.29 0.95 -9.51
N VAL A 86 -8.26 1.67 -9.96
CA VAL A 86 -6.99 1.09 -10.39
C VAL A 86 -6.36 0.26 -9.27
N SER A 87 -6.26 0.82 -8.05
CA SER A 87 -5.63 0.13 -6.93
C SER A 87 -6.42 -1.08 -6.46
N SER A 88 -7.76 -1.00 -6.45
CA SER A 88 -8.60 -2.13 -6.05
C SER A 88 -8.52 -3.27 -7.06
N VAL A 89 -8.58 -2.97 -8.35
CA VAL A 89 -8.48 -4.00 -9.40
C VAL A 89 -7.08 -4.62 -9.41
N THR A 90 -6.03 -3.80 -9.31
CA THR A 90 -4.64 -4.29 -9.19
C THR A 90 -4.48 -5.20 -7.98
N MET A 91 -4.96 -4.78 -6.80
CA MET A 91 -4.90 -5.58 -5.57
C MET A 91 -5.59 -6.94 -5.75
N VAL A 92 -6.85 -6.95 -6.21
CA VAL A 92 -7.62 -8.18 -6.37
C VAL A 92 -6.94 -9.12 -7.37
N ALA A 93 -6.55 -8.62 -8.54
CA ALA A 93 -5.87 -9.41 -9.56
C ALA A 93 -4.52 -9.95 -9.04
N THR A 94 -3.74 -9.14 -8.35
CA THR A 94 -2.47 -9.54 -7.74
C THR A 94 -2.68 -10.66 -6.73
N ILE A 95 -3.64 -10.53 -5.81
CA ILE A 95 -3.91 -11.55 -4.79
C ILE A 95 -4.39 -12.86 -5.42
N MET A 96 -5.30 -12.82 -6.37
CA MET A 96 -5.80 -14.03 -7.04
C MET A 96 -4.68 -14.82 -7.71
N ILE A 97 -3.85 -14.14 -8.49
CA ILE A 97 -2.75 -14.80 -9.22
C ILE A 97 -1.63 -15.22 -8.27
N SER A 98 -1.23 -14.34 -7.34
CA SER A 98 -0.14 -14.62 -6.42
C SER A 98 -0.49 -15.71 -5.41
N THR A 99 -1.75 -15.84 -4.99
CA THR A 99 -2.20 -16.94 -4.12
C THR A 99 -2.06 -18.28 -4.85
N SER A 100 -2.51 -18.36 -6.09
CA SER A 100 -2.40 -19.58 -6.89
C SER A 100 -0.94 -19.94 -7.21
N ALA A 101 -0.16 -18.96 -7.65
CA ALA A 101 1.26 -19.15 -7.98
C ALA A 101 2.10 -19.46 -6.74
N GLY A 102 1.88 -18.71 -5.64
CA GLY A 102 2.58 -18.92 -4.37
C GLY A 102 2.28 -20.29 -3.76
N TYR A 103 1.02 -20.72 -3.80
CA TYR A 103 0.65 -22.08 -3.39
C TYR A 103 1.35 -23.15 -4.24
N ALA A 104 1.34 -22.99 -5.56
CA ALA A 104 2.00 -23.94 -6.46
C ALA A 104 3.52 -24.02 -6.17
N LEU A 105 4.18 -22.88 -6.01
CA LEU A 105 5.59 -22.82 -5.66
C LEU A 105 5.89 -23.39 -4.27
N ALA A 106 5.02 -23.22 -3.28
CA ALA A 106 5.22 -23.75 -1.94
C ALA A 106 5.02 -25.28 -1.87
N ARG A 107 4.09 -25.84 -2.62
CA ARG A 107 3.65 -27.23 -2.49
C ARG A 107 4.26 -28.18 -3.51
N PHE A 108 4.48 -27.74 -4.75
CA PHE A 108 5.04 -28.59 -5.79
C PHE A 108 6.57 -28.54 -5.83
N ARG A 109 7.16 -29.67 -6.19
CA ARG A 109 8.59 -29.79 -6.47
C ARG A 109 8.77 -29.92 -7.99
N PHE A 110 9.47 -28.97 -8.58
CA PHE A 110 9.82 -29.00 -9.99
C PHE A 110 11.18 -28.35 -10.25
N ILE A 111 11.77 -28.72 -11.38
CA ILE A 111 13.08 -28.20 -11.78
C ILE A 111 12.92 -26.70 -12.10
N GLY A 112 13.82 -25.85 -11.55
CA GLY A 112 13.77 -24.40 -11.79
C GLY A 112 12.98 -23.58 -10.77
N LYS A 113 12.32 -24.18 -9.75
CA LYS A 113 11.61 -23.46 -8.69
C LYS A 113 12.47 -22.34 -8.09
N ASN A 114 13.69 -22.67 -7.64
CA ASN A 114 14.59 -21.71 -6.99
C ASN A 114 15.02 -20.59 -7.95
N THR A 115 15.28 -20.95 -9.21
CA THR A 115 15.61 -19.96 -10.26
C THR A 115 14.44 -19.01 -10.50
N LEU A 116 13.21 -19.50 -10.57
CA LEU A 116 12.01 -18.67 -10.72
C LEU A 116 11.82 -17.72 -9.53
N MET A 117 12.02 -18.23 -8.30
CA MET A 117 11.98 -17.39 -7.09
C MET A 117 13.06 -16.31 -7.10
N LEU A 118 14.28 -16.65 -7.55
CA LEU A 118 15.36 -15.68 -7.71
C LEU A 118 15.03 -14.63 -8.77
N VAL A 119 14.43 -15.01 -9.89
CA VAL A 119 13.97 -14.07 -10.93
C VAL A 119 12.93 -13.11 -10.36
N PHE A 120 11.95 -13.59 -9.60
CA PHE A 120 10.97 -12.71 -8.96
C PHE A 120 11.62 -11.68 -8.03
N LEU A 121 12.60 -12.10 -7.22
CA LEU A 121 13.35 -11.16 -6.38
C LEU A 121 14.20 -10.19 -7.21
N ALA A 122 14.85 -10.67 -8.26
CA ALA A 122 15.68 -9.83 -9.13
C ALA A 122 14.87 -8.72 -9.82
N THR A 123 13.59 -8.98 -10.18
CA THR A 123 12.72 -7.94 -10.74
C THR A 123 12.49 -6.78 -9.78
N GLN A 124 12.51 -7.02 -8.46
CA GLN A 124 12.33 -5.98 -7.45
C GLN A 124 13.56 -5.08 -7.26
N MET A 125 14.73 -5.54 -7.70
CA MET A 125 15.96 -4.74 -7.69
C MET A 125 16.05 -3.78 -8.88
N PHE A 126 15.18 -3.97 -9.88
CA PHE A 126 15.20 -3.16 -11.08
C PHE A 126 14.43 -1.85 -10.85
N PRO A 127 15.07 -0.67 -11.03
CA PRO A 127 14.37 0.59 -10.84
C PRO A 127 13.21 0.75 -11.84
N ALA A 128 11.99 0.97 -11.34
CA ALA A 128 10.78 1.11 -12.16
C ALA A 128 10.92 2.21 -13.22
N VAL A 129 11.68 3.27 -12.91
CA VAL A 129 11.92 4.39 -13.82
C VAL A 129 12.58 3.97 -15.13
N LEU A 130 13.44 2.95 -15.12
CA LEU A 130 14.11 2.44 -16.33
C LEU A 130 13.14 1.69 -17.26
N LEU A 131 12.04 1.21 -16.74
CA LEU A 131 11.03 0.49 -17.52
C LEU A 131 9.94 1.41 -18.10
N ILE A 132 9.96 2.69 -17.77
CA ILE A 132 8.96 3.64 -18.27
C ILE A 132 8.99 3.70 -19.81
N ALA A 133 10.16 3.90 -20.42
CA ALA A 133 10.28 4.05 -21.87
C ALA A 133 9.84 2.78 -22.64
N PRO A 134 10.30 1.56 -22.31
CA PRO A 134 9.83 0.36 -22.99
C PRO A 134 8.33 0.10 -22.76
N LEU A 135 7.80 0.34 -21.54
CA LEU A 135 6.38 0.18 -21.27
C LEU A 135 5.55 1.21 -22.04
N LEU A 136 5.99 2.48 -22.10
CA LEU A 136 5.30 3.51 -22.88
C LEU A 136 5.21 3.12 -24.36
N SER A 137 6.31 2.65 -24.94
CA SER A 137 6.34 2.14 -26.32
C SER A 137 5.37 0.98 -26.53
N GLN A 138 5.33 0.04 -25.59
CA GLN A 138 4.42 -1.11 -25.64
C GLN A 138 2.96 -0.69 -25.55
N TRP A 139 2.61 0.19 -24.59
CA TRP A 139 1.23 0.66 -24.42
C TRP A 139 0.78 1.52 -25.61
N TYR A 140 1.71 2.29 -26.19
CA TYR A 140 1.44 3.04 -27.43
C TYR A 140 1.12 2.11 -28.60
N ALA A 141 1.93 1.08 -28.81
CA ALA A 141 1.73 0.10 -29.89
C ALA A 141 0.41 -0.69 -29.73
N LEU A 142 -0.03 -0.91 -28.49
CA LEU A 142 -1.28 -1.60 -28.18
C LEU A 142 -2.50 -0.66 -28.12
N GLY A 143 -2.33 0.65 -28.29
CA GLY A 143 -3.41 1.64 -28.16
C GLY A 143 -3.97 1.79 -26.77
N LEU A 144 -3.17 1.49 -25.72
CA LEU A 144 -3.58 1.51 -24.31
C LEU A 144 -3.17 2.78 -23.56
N ILE A 145 -2.52 3.73 -24.24
CA ILE A 145 -2.21 5.04 -23.61
C ILE A 145 -3.50 5.73 -23.21
N ASP A 146 -3.48 6.41 -22.07
CA ASP A 146 -4.62 7.09 -21.46
C ASP A 146 -5.80 6.17 -21.10
N THR A 147 -5.48 4.95 -20.64
CA THR A 147 -6.46 3.96 -20.21
C THR A 147 -6.15 3.37 -18.83
N TYR A 148 -7.17 2.86 -18.15
CA TYR A 148 -6.98 2.14 -16.89
C TYR A 148 -6.15 0.86 -17.06
N GLN A 149 -6.25 0.21 -18.22
CA GLN A 149 -5.54 -1.03 -18.51
C GLN A 149 -4.03 -0.85 -18.45
N ALA A 150 -3.49 0.23 -19.04
CA ALA A 150 -2.05 0.53 -18.97
C ALA A 150 -1.59 0.68 -17.51
N LEU A 151 -2.37 1.38 -16.68
CA LEU A 151 -2.05 1.57 -15.26
C LEU A 151 -2.14 0.25 -14.48
N ILE A 152 -3.23 -0.50 -14.66
CA ILE A 152 -3.45 -1.77 -13.95
C ILE A 152 -2.37 -2.78 -14.32
N TYR A 153 -2.06 -2.99 -15.60
CA TYR A 153 -1.05 -3.96 -16.03
C TYR A 153 0.35 -3.58 -15.59
N SER A 154 0.68 -2.29 -15.62
CA SER A 154 1.98 -1.82 -15.13
C SER A 154 2.13 -2.07 -13.62
N ASN A 155 1.16 -1.63 -12.81
CA ASN A 155 1.17 -1.87 -11.38
C ASN A 155 1.19 -3.37 -11.03
N PHE A 156 0.38 -4.16 -11.71
CA PHE A 156 0.32 -5.61 -11.55
C PHE A 156 1.67 -6.28 -11.82
N SER A 157 2.38 -5.88 -12.87
CA SER A 157 3.70 -6.43 -13.23
C SER A 157 4.73 -6.23 -12.12
N PHE A 158 4.63 -5.16 -11.34
CA PHE A 158 5.53 -4.89 -10.22
C PHE A 158 5.07 -5.51 -8.90
N THR A 159 3.76 -5.62 -8.67
CA THR A 159 3.26 -6.13 -7.39
C THR A 159 3.25 -7.66 -7.31
N VAL A 160 2.99 -8.36 -8.41
CA VAL A 160 2.90 -9.83 -8.43
C VAL A 160 4.17 -10.54 -7.98
N PRO A 161 5.37 -10.22 -8.50
CA PRO A 161 6.57 -10.97 -8.12
C PRO A 161 6.85 -10.95 -6.61
N PHE A 162 6.73 -9.79 -5.99
CA PHE A 162 6.93 -9.63 -4.55
C PHE A 162 5.83 -10.33 -3.75
N THR A 163 4.57 -10.19 -4.17
CA THR A 163 3.44 -10.84 -3.51
C THR A 163 3.53 -12.35 -3.58
N VAL A 164 3.94 -12.92 -4.72
CA VAL A 164 4.19 -14.36 -4.85
C VAL A 164 5.28 -14.79 -3.89
N TRP A 165 6.40 -14.08 -3.87
CA TRP A 165 7.52 -14.39 -2.98
C TRP A 165 7.10 -14.40 -1.50
N MET A 166 6.38 -13.37 -1.06
CA MET A 166 5.84 -13.31 0.31
C MET A 166 4.90 -14.48 0.62
N LEU A 167 3.96 -14.78 -0.30
CA LEU A 167 2.97 -15.84 -0.08
C LEU A 167 3.59 -17.24 -0.07
N VAL A 168 4.67 -17.48 -0.82
CA VAL A 168 5.43 -18.74 -0.74
C VAL A 168 5.89 -18.97 0.69
N GLY A 169 6.51 -17.97 1.34
CA GLY A 169 6.96 -18.08 2.73
C GLY A 169 5.80 -18.39 3.71
N TYR A 170 4.65 -17.74 3.53
CA TYR A 170 3.47 -18.03 4.34
C TYR A 170 2.94 -19.45 4.10
N PHE A 171 2.82 -19.91 2.87
CA PHE A 171 2.35 -21.26 2.57
C PHE A 171 3.31 -22.34 3.04
N GLU A 172 4.62 -22.09 2.96
CA GLU A 172 5.64 -23.03 3.47
C GLU A 172 5.62 -23.17 5.00
N SER A 173 5.16 -22.15 5.72
CA SER A 173 5.00 -22.18 7.18
C SER A 173 3.81 -23.03 7.66
N ILE A 174 2.87 -23.34 6.78
CA ILE A 174 1.68 -24.16 7.09
C ILE A 174 2.05 -25.65 6.92
N PRO A 175 1.83 -26.50 7.96
CA PRO A 175 2.12 -27.94 7.87
C PRO A 175 1.39 -28.60 6.69
N ARG A 176 2.09 -29.50 5.98
CA ARG A 176 1.54 -30.22 4.82
C ARG A 176 0.49 -31.25 5.21
N GLU A 177 0.61 -31.78 6.42
CA GLU A 177 -0.27 -32.79 6.99
C GLU A 177 -1.75 -32.34 7.02
N LEU A 178 -2.00 -31.05 7.16
CA LEU A 178 -3.37 -30.49 7.12
C LEU A 178 -4.02 -30.64 5.74
N GLU A 179 -3.23 -30.44 4.69
CA GLU A 179 -3.68 -30.62 3.30
C GLU A 179 -3.83 -32.11 2.96
N GLU A 180 -2.87 -32.93 3.40
CA GLU A 180 -2.87 -34.38 3.17
C GLU A 180 -4.07 -35.03 3.87
N SER A 181 -4.37 -34.65 5.11
CA SER A 181 -5.55 -35.12 5.82
C SER A 181 -6.86 -34.81 5.08
N ALA A 182 -6.99 -33.58 4.57
CA ALA A 182 -8.16 -33.20 3.79
C ALA A 182 -8.31 -34.01 2.48
N MET A 183 -7.17 -34.35 1.85
CA MET A 183 -7.20 -35.20 0.65
C MET A 183 -7.60 -36.64 0.96
N ILE A 184 -7.21 -37.17 2.14
CA ILE A 184 -7.66 -38.48 2.64
C ILE A 184 -9.17 -38.46 2.87
N ASP A 185 -9.71 -37.34 3.41
CA ASP A 185 -11.16 -37.12 3.58
C ASP A 185 -11.93 -36.88 2.26
N GLY A 186 -11.27 -37.07 1.10
CA GLY A 186 -11.90 -36.96 -0.21
C GLY A 186 -11.90 -35.58 -0.84
N SER A 187 -11.22 -34.59 -0.22
CA SER A 187 -11.08 -33.27 -0.85
C SER A 187 -10.10 -33.32 -2.03
N THR A 188 -10.41 -32.58 -3.11
CA THR A 188 -9.41 -32.34 -4.15
C THR A 188 -8.32 -31.40 -3.63
N ARG A 189 -7.13 -31.42 -4.23
CA ARG A 189 -6.03 -30.51 -3.85
C ARG A 189 -6.44 -29.05 -3.95
N PHE A 190 -7.17 -28.65 -4.98
CA PHE A 190 -7.72 -27.30 -5.10
C PHE A 190 -8.75 -26.98 -4.02
N GLY A 191 -9.59 -27.98 -3.66
CA GLY A 191 -10.53 -27.85 -2.54
C GLY A 191 -9.82 -27.65 -1.20
N ALA A 192 -8.76 -28.44 -0.92
CA ALA A 192 -7.93 -28.29 0.27
C ALA A 192 -7.23 -26.91 0.29
N MET A 193 -6.69 -26.46 -0.84
CA MET A 193 -6.12 -25.11 -0.95
C MET A 193 -7.13 -24.05 -0.53
N LEU A 194 -8.32 -24.03 -1.10
CA LEU A 194 -9.31 -22.96 -0.85
C LEU A 194 -9.95 -23.03 0.54
N ARG A 195 -10.21 -24.24 1.04
CA ARG A 195 -10.96 -24.44 2.30
C ARG A 195 -10.09 -24.48 3.54
N ILE A 196 -8.80 -24.84 3.40
CA ILE A 196 -7.88 -25.00 4.54
C ILE A 196 -6.70 -24.05 4.44
N ILE A 197 -5.93 -24.12 3.35
CA ILE A 197 -4.67 -23.38 3.25
C ILE A 197 -4.88 -21.88 3.11
N VAL A 198 -5.80 -21.43 2.26
CA VAL A 198 -6.09 -19.99 2.06
C VAL A 198 -6.60 -19.33 3.34
N PRO A 199 -7.56 -19.92 4.10
CA PRO A 199 -7.97 -19.37 5.40
C PRO A 199 -6.85 -19.33 6.43
N LEU A 200 -5.99 -20.34 6.50
CA LEU A 200 -4.82 -20.33 7.39
C LEU A 200 -3.76 -19.31 6.99
N ALA A 201 -3.61 -19.05 5.69
CA ALA A 201 -2.71 -18.04 5.14
C ALA A 201 -3.34 -16.62 5.15
N ALA A 202 -4.55 -16.44 5.67
CA ALA A 202 -5.23 -15.14 5.67
C ALA A 202 -4.36 -13.97 6.19
N PRO A 203 -3.51 -14.13 7.21
CA PRO A 203 -2.59 -13.06 7.64
C PRO A 203 -1.62 -12.64 6.53
N GLY A 204 -1.02 -13.60 5.84
CA GLY A 204 -0.11 -13.34 4.72
C GLY A 204 -0.83 -12.71 3.51
N ILE A 205 -2.02 -13.22 3.20
CA ILE A 205 -2.86 -12.68 2.13
C ILE A 205 -3.27 -11.23 2.45
N ALA A 206 -3.64 -10.94 3.70
CA ALA A 206 -3.97 -9.59 4.14
C ALA A 206 -2.77 -8.62 4.02
N ALA A 207 -1.58 -9.07 4.43
CA ALA A 207 -0.35 -8.27 4.32
C ALA A 207 -0.03 -7.94 2.86
N THR A 208 -0.12 -8.93 1.98
CA THR A 208 0.14 -8.74 0.54
C THR A 208 -0.94 -7.92 -0.14
N ALA A 209 -2.20 -8.00 0.31
CA ALA A 209 -3.27 -7.15 -0.19
C ALA A 209 -3.04 -5.67 0.14
N ILE A 210 -2.64 -5.37 1.39
CA ILE A 210 -2.26 -4.00 1.78
C ILE A 210 -1.10 -3.51 0.92
N PHE A 211 -0.07 -4.33 0.77
CA PHE A 211 1.08 -3.98 -0.07
C PHE A 211 0.67 -3.65 -1.51
N ALA A 212 -0.08 -4.52 -2.16
CA ALA A 212 -0.51 -4.32 -3.55
C ALA A 212 -1.40 -3.08 -3.73
N PHE A 213 -2.33 -2.84 -2.78
CA PHE A 213 -3.19 -1.66 -2.80
C PHE A 213 -2.36 -0.38 -2.61
N VAL A 214 -1.55 -0.31 -1.55
CA VAL A 214 -0.78 0.90 -1.21
C VAL A 214 0.24 1.22 -2.30
N SER A 215 0.91 0.21 -2.86
CA SER A 215 1.86 0.39 -3.97
C SER A 215 1.18 1.01 -5.20
N SER A 216 0.00 0.51 -5.58
CA SER A 216 -0.76 1.05 -6.71
C SER A 216 -1.42 2.40 -6.38
N TRP A 217 -1.87 2.62 -5.12
CA TRP A 217 -2.48 3.86 -4.66
C TRP A 217 -1.52 5.04 -4.70
N SER A 218 -0.28 4.81 -4.28
CA SER A 218 0.78 5.84 -4.23
C SER A 218 1.60 5.95 -5.51
N GLU A 219 1.29 5.13 -6.54
CA GLU A 219 2.03 5.11 -7.78
C GLU A 219 1.87 6.44 -8.52
N LEU A 220 2.97 7.03 -8.93
CA LEU A 220 3.04 8.33 -9.57
C LEU A 220 3.64 8.27 -10.98
N LEU A 221 4.69 7.46 -11.16
CA LEU A 221 5.51 7.48 -12.39
C LEU A 221 4.73 6.99 -13.61
N PHE A 222 4.05 5.86 -13.48
CA PHE A 222 3.21 5.32 -14.55
C PHE A 222 2.00 6.21 -14.80
N ALA A 223 1.39 6.71 -13.72
CA ALA A 223 0.22 7.58 -13.83
C ALA A 223 0.54 8.88 -14.57
N THR A 224 1.67 9.52 -14.29
CA THR A 224 2.08 10.76 -14.98
C THR A 224 2.55 10.52 -16.40
N THR A 225 3.05 9.32 -16.70
CA THR A 225 3.61 9.01 -18.03
C THR A 225 2.56 8.44 -18.98
N PHE A 226 1.66 7.58 -18.48
CA PHE A 226 0.72 6.82 -19.33
C PHE A 226 -0.66 7.47 -19.40
N THR A 227 -0.93 8.54 -18.62
CA THR A 227 -2.18 9.30 -18.73
C THR A 227 -1.90 10.71 -19.23
N SER A 228 -2.67 11.15 -20.22
CA SER A 228 -2.61 12.50 -20.80
C SER A 228 -3.82 13.33 -20.44
N SER A 229 -5.01 12.73 -20.44
CA SER A 229 -6.25 13.44 -20.13
C SER A 229 -6.43 13.65 -18.63
N THR A 230 -7.01 14.77 -18.25
CA THR A 230 -7.36 15.07 -16.87
C THR A 230 -8.32 13.99 -16.29
N ASN A 231 -9.16 13.40 -17.13
CA ASN A 231 -10.15 12.41 -16.73
C ASN A 231 -9.53 11.05 -16.33
N MET A 232 -8.33 10.74 -16.79
CA MET A 232 -7.66 9.46 -16.51
C MET A 232 -6.60 9.55 -15.43
N ARG A 233 -6.26 10.75 -14.96
CA ARG A 233 -5.27 10.93 -13.90
C ARG A 233 -5.71 10.22 -12.64
N THR A 234 -4.75 9.52 -12.02
CA THR A 234 -4.91 8.98 -10.67
C THR A 234 -4.70 10.07 -9.62
N LEU A 235 -4.96 9.75 -8.37
CA LEU A 235 -4.85 10.67 -7.25
C LEU A 235 -3.44 11.27 -7.12
N SER A 236 -2.39 10.46 -7.18
CA SER A 236 -1.00 10.93 -7.08
C SER A 236 -0.64 11.90 -8.20
N ALA A 237 -0.98 11.55 -9.44
CA ALA A 237 -0.78 12.43 -10.60
C ALA A 237 -1.67 13.68 -10.54
N GLY A 238 -2.88 13.55 -10.01
CA GLY A 238 -3.81 14.66 -9.81
C GLY A 238 -3.34 15.65 -8.75
N LEU A 239 -2.83 15.18 -7.62
CA LEU A 239 -2.24 16.04 -6.59
C LEU A 239 -1.00 16.77 -7.11
N LEU A 240 -0.14 16.07 -7.87
CA LEU A 240 1.00 16.72 -8.53
C LEU A 240 0.52 17.78 -9.53
N TYR A 241 -0.52 17.50 -10.30
CA TYR A 241 -1.12 18.47 -11.22
C TYR A 241 -1.68 19.69 -10.47
N MET A 242 -2.35 19.51 -9.34
CA MET A 242 -2.84 20.61 -8.49
C MET A 242 -1.69 21.46 -7.92
N ALA A 243 -0.58 20.83 -7.54
CA ALA A 243 0.62 21.52 -7.08
C ALA A 243 1.37 22.28 -8.18
N GLY A 244 1.24 21.83 -9.43
CA GLY A 244 1.87 22.44 -10.60
C GLY A 244 1.07 23.59 -11.25
N GLN A 245 -0.08 24.00 -10.70
CA GLN A 245 -0.85 25.13 -11.21
C GLN A 245 -0.10 26.44 -11.00
N TYR A 246 -0.33 27.43 -11.86
CA TYR A 246 0.27 28.76 -11.77
C TYR A 246 0.07 29.39 -10.39
N GLU A 247 -1.08 29.13 -9.77
CA GLU A 247 -1.41 29.55 -8.43
C GLU A 247 -1.88 28.34 -7.62
N VAL A 248 -1.00 27.83 -6.73
CA VAL A 248 -1.29 26.66 -5.92
C VAL A 248 -2.34 27.00 -4.85
N GLN A 249 -3.44 26.27 -4.87
CA GLN A 249 -4.49 26.38 -3.85
C GLN A 249 -4.13 25.46 -2.65
N TRP A 250 -3.23 25.91 -1.77
CA TRP A 250 -2.68 25.10 -0.69
C TRP A 250 -3.74 24.50 0.25
N GLY A 251 -4.84 25.24 0.50
CA GLY A 251 -5.93 24.74 1.32
C GLY A 251 -6.63 23.54 0.68
N GLN A 252 -6.95 23.64 -0.62
CA GLN A 252 -7.59 22.55 -1.39
C GLN A 252 -6.63 21.37 -1.57
N LEU A 253 -5.35 21.63 -1.85
CA LEU A 253 -4.33 20.59 -1.97
C LEU A 253 -4.18 19.82 -0.65
N SER A 254 -4.12 20.53 0.47
CA SER A 254 -4.05 19.93 1.81
C SER A 254 -5.30 19.13 2.15
N ALA A 255 -6.49 19.63 1.81
CA ALA A 255 -7.74 18.88 1.95
C ALA A 255 -7.71 17.59 1.11
N GLY A 256 -7.23 17.65 -0.13
CA GLY A 256 -7.02 16.49 -0.99
C GLY A 256 -6.07 15.46 -0.40
N VAL A 257 -4.95 15.91 0.18
CA VAL A 257 -3.99 15.02 0.87
C VAL A 257 -4.65 14.31 2.06
N ILE A 258 -5.43 15.03 2.88
CA ILE A 258 -6.14 14.43 4.02
C ILE A 258 -7.17 13.39 3.54
N ILE A 259 -7.99 13.73 2.54
CA ILE A 259 -8.96 12.77 1.97
C ILE A 259 -8.23 11.53 1.42
N SER A 260 -7.06 11.70 0.81
CA SER A 260 -6.29 10.59 0.22
C SER A 260 -5.76 9.58 1.23
N THR A 261 -5.66 9.94 2.52
CA THR A 261 -5.24 9.00 3.57
C THR A 261 -6.37 8.04 3.99
N VAL A 262 -7.63 8.41 3.75
CA VAL A 262 -8.80 7.68 4.26
C VAL A 262 -8.88 6.24 3.74
N PRO A 263 -8.75 5.94 2.43
CA PRO A 263 -8.84 4.56 1.95
C PRO A 263 -7.75 3.65 2.51
N VAL A 264 -6.53 4.17 2.65
CA VAL A 264 -5.40 3.42 3.22
C VAL A 264 -5.66 3.14 4.70
N ALA A 265 -6.13 4.12 5.47
CA ALA A 265 -6.48 3.96 6.88
C ALA A 265 -7.63 2.94 7.07
N ILE A 266 -8.65 3.01 6.24
CA ILE A 266 -9.76 2.05 6.23
C ILE A 266 -9.24 0.65 5.95
N LEU A 267 -8.49 0.46 4.86
CA LEU A 267 -7.95 -0.85 4.49
C LEU A 267 -7.09 -1.43 5.62
N PHE A 268 -6.19 -0.62 6.19
CA PHE A 268 -5.35 -1.03 7.30
C PHE A 268 -6.17 -1.45 8.52
N THR A 269 -7.20 -0.66 8.89
CA THR A 269 -8.07 -0.95 10.04
C THR A 269 -8.80 -2.28 9.89
N PHE A 270 -9.27 -2.62 8.68
CA PHE A 270 -9.91 -3.91 8.44
C PHE A 270 -8.94 -5.10 8.44
N LEU A 271 -7.74 -4.92 7.94
CA LEU A 271 -6.78 -6.00 7.75
C LEU A 271 -5.81 -6.18 8.94
N GLN A 272 -5.62 -5.18 9.81
CA GLN A 272 -4.69 -5.23 10.95
C GLN A 272 -4.94 -6.41 11.90
N LYS A 273 -6.21 -6.80 12.10
CA LYS A 273 -6.55 -7.96 12.92
C LYS A 273 -5.93 -9.27 12.43
N HIS A 274 -5.74 -9.41 11.12
CA HIS A 274 -5.11 -10.58 10.54
C HIS A 274 -3.59 -10.51 10.65
N LEU A 275 -3.00 -9.31 10.52
CA LEU A 275 -1.56 -9.08 10.70
C LEU A 275 -1.11 -9.43 12.12
N ILE A 276 -1.83 -8.95 13.15
CA ILE A 276 -1.51 -9.19 14.56
C ILE A 276 -1.53 -10.68 14.88
N LYS A 277 -2.53 -11.43 14.41
CA LYS A 277 -2.62 -12.88 14.61
C LYS A 277 -1.44 -13.64 13.99
N GLY A 278 -0.95 -13.22 12.84
CA GLY A 278 0.21 -13.83 12.18
C GLY A 278 1.52 -13.59 12.94
N LEU A 279 1.72 -12.38 13.45
CA LEU A 279 2.92 -12.02 14.22
C LEU A 279 2.99 -12.76 15.57
N THR A 280 1.87 -12.88 16.28
CA THR A 280 1.82 -13.58 17.58
C THR A 280 1.99 -15.09 17.44
N ALA A 281 1.46 -15.70 16.38
CA ALA A 281 1.66 -17.13 16.11
C ALA A 281 3.13 -17.48 15.77
N GLY A 282 3.87 -16.56 15.19
CA GLY A 282 5.32 -16.70 14.93
C GLY A 282 6.19 -16.57 16.19
N ALA A 283 5.81 -15.67 17.10
CA ALA A 283 6.57 -15.39 18.33
C ALA A 283 6.49 -16.50 19.38
N LEU A 284 5.49 -17.38 19.31
CA LEU A 284 5.33 -18.51 20.24
C LEU A 284 6.13 -19.78 19.83
N LYS A 285 6.87 -19.74 18.72
CA LYS A 285 7.73 -20.84 18.23
C LYS A 285 9.22 -20.64 18.52
N GLY A 286 9.58 -19.60 19.28
CA GLY A 286 10.96 -19.31 19.70
C GLY A 286 11.21 -19.67 21.17
#